data_8c4212b9ff96abe261a3630d5c376b3e
#
_entry.id   8c4212b9ff96abe261a3630d5c376b3e
#
_cell.length_a   1.000
_cell.length_b   1.000
_cell.length_c   1.000
_cell.angle_alpha   90.00
_cell.angle_beta   90.00
_cell.angle_gamma   90.00
#
_symmetry.space_group_name_H-M   'P 1'
#
loop_
_entity.id
_entity.type
_entity.pdbx_description
1 polymer ?
#
loop_
_entity_poly.entity_id
_entity_poly.type
_entity_poly.pdbx_seq_one_letter_code
_entity_poly.pdbx_strand_id
1 'polypeptide(L)'
;MNERKFGWTEKGILGMIFSPLGAFFVLLGLVLYSVGAGHSSEDPMMFLYVFGGMGSIFLLVGLGLLGADVHRRGVMRRAVNSGDYVLARIAGVQHRVNVNTNGTHPCVVECHYHNPDTGEMHVFFSRYLYFDPSDMFTSQEVPVYLDRMNEKTAFVDIDAVLPKVVLHR
;
A
#
# COMPACT_ATOMS: atom_id res chain seq x y z
N MET A 1 18.09 15.70 -0.96
CA MET A 1 16.94 15.18 -1.75
C MET A 1 16.09 14.41 -0.76
N ASN A 2 14.89 14.91 -0.40
CA ASN A 2 14.01 14.18 0.52
C ASN A 2 13.53 12.92 -0.20
N GLU A 3 13.81 11.73 0.34
CA GLU A 3 13.24 10.49 -0.18
C GLU A 3 11.73 10.51 0.04
N ARG A 4 10.99 10.69 -1.06
CA ARG A 4 9.52 10.66 -1.02
C ARG A 4 9.06 9.26 -0.61
N LYS A 5 8.30 9.18 0.48
CA LYS A 5 7.86 7.91 1.05
C LYS A 5 6.54 7.45 0.42
N PHE A 6 6.61 6.43 -0.44
CA PHE A 6 5.43 5.72 -0.93
C PHE A 6 5.00 4.69 0.11
N GLY A 7 3.92 4.96 0.83
CA GLY A 7 3.40 4.05 1.85
C GLY A 7 2.95 2.69 1.28
N TRP A 8 3.10 1.60 2.06
CA TRP A 8 2.47 0.32 1.75
C TRP A 8 0.96 0.43 1.98
N THR A 9 0.16 -0.17 1.07
CA THR A 9 -1.27 -0.29 1.30
C THR A 9 -1.53 -1.49 2.20
N GLU A 10 -2.71 -1.53 2.84
CA GLU A 10 -3.18 -2.69 3.60
C GLU A 10 -3.15 -3.96 2.73
N LYS A 11 -3.53 -3.84 1.45
CA LYS A 11 -3.47 -4.94 0.47
C LYS A 11 -2.03 -5.42 0.23
N GLY A 12 -1.07 -4.51 0.12
CA GLY A 12 0.34 -4.85 -0.04
C GLY A 12 0.91 -5.59 1.18
N ILE A 13 0.52 -5.16 2.39
CA ILE A 13 0.92 -5.82 3.65
C ILE A 13 0.33 -7.23 3.72
N LEU A 14 -0.97 -7.39 3.43
CA LEU A 14 -1.61 -8.72 3.36
C LEU A 14 -0.94 -9.63 2.33
N GLY A 15 -0.60 -9.09 1.15
CA GLY A 15 0.12 -9.83 0.13
C GLY A 15 1.49 -10.31 0.59
N MET A 16 2.20 -9.49 1.38
CA MET A 16 3.50 -9.82 1.96
C MET A 16 3.42 -10.95 3.00
N ILE A 17 2.27 -11.11 3.67
CA ILE A 17 2.02 -12.20 4.62
C ILE A 17 1.57 -13.46 3.88
N PHE A 18 0.62 -13.35 2.95
CA PHE A 18 0.02 -14.51 2.28
C PHE A 18 0.96 -15.19 1.29
N SER A 19 1.86 -14.45 0.63
CA SER A 19 2.81 -15.05 -0.31
C SER A 19 3.77 -16.05 0.35
N PRO A 20 4.51 -15.72 1.43
CA PRO A 20 5.39 -16.66 2.07
C PRO A 20 4.63 -17.79 2.77
N LEU A 21 3.44 -17.50 3.34
CA LEU A 21 2.59 -18.53 3.95
C LEU A 21 2.14 -19.54 2.90
N GLY A 22 1.66 -19.08 1.73
CA GLY A 22 1.27 -19.94 0.63
C GLY A 22 2.43 -20.78 0.10
N ALA A 23 3.61 -20.18 -0.08
CA ALA A 23 4.83 -20.89 -0.49
C ALA A 23 5.22 -21.97 0.52
N PHE A 24 5.12 -21.67 1.83
CA PHE A 24 5.39 -22.63 2.88
C PHE A 24 4.46 -23.85 2.81
N PHE A 25 3.15 -23.66 2.64
CA PHE A 25 2.19 -24.76 2.52
C PHE A 25 2.41 -25.59 1.25
N VAL A 26 2.71 -24.97 0.12
CA VAL A 26 3.05 -25.72 -1.11
C VAL A 26 4.27 -26.58 -0.91
N LEU A 27 5.35 -26.04 -0.33
CA LEU A 27 6.56 -26.79 -0.03
C LEU A 27 6.31 -27.92 0.95
N LEU A 28 5.52 -27.67 2.01
CA LEU A 28 5.14 -28.68 2.98
C LEU A 28 4.37 -29.84 2.31
N GLY A 29 3.40 -29.53 1.44
CA GLY A 29 2.66 -30.54 0.68
C GLY A 29 3.56 -31.40 -0.21
N LEU A 30 4.55 -30.78 -0.89
CA LEU A 30 5.53 -31.50 -1.70
C LEU A 30 6.45 -32.38 -0.87
N VAL A 31 6.91 -31.90 0.29
CA VAL A 31 7.77 -32.71 1.20
C VAL A 31 6.99 -33.91 1.75
N LEU A 32 5.77 -33.70 2.25
CA LEU A 32 4.94 -34.77 2.77
C LEU A 32 4.58 -35.80 1.68
N TYR A 33 4.31 -35.34 0.46
CA TYR A 33 4.10 -36.22 -0.68
C TYR A 33 5.35 -37.08 -0.95
N SER A 34 6.55 -36.48 -0.99
CA SER A 34 7.79 -37.21 -1.29
C SER A 34 8.15 -38.23 -0.21
N VAL A 35 7.90 -37.91 1.07
CA VAL A 35 8.13 -38.82 2.20
C VAL A 35 7.08 -39.93 2.24
N GLY A 36 5.79 -39.59 2.06
CA GLY A 36 4.68 -40.54 2.05
C GLY A 36 4.73 -41.54 0.90
N ALA A 37 5.26 -41.13 -0.27
CA ALA A 37 5.43 -42.02 -1.42
C ALA A 37 6.42 -43.19 -1.15
N GLY A 38 7.28 -43.06 -0.13
CA GLY A 38 8.21 -44.12 0.30
C GLY A 38 7.67 -45.07 1.39
N HIS A 39 6.51 -44.74 1.97
CA HIS A 39 5.91 -45.50 3.08
C HIS A 39 4.45 -45.81 2.78
N SER A 40 4.10 -47.06 2.59
CA SER A 40 2.88 -47.57 1.96
C SER A 40 1.64 -47.64 2.85
N SER A 41 1.34 -46.73 3.75
CA SER A 41 0.20 -46.83 4.65
C SER A 41 -0.92 -45.77 4.50
N GLU A 42 -0.70 -44.68 3.79
CA GLU A 42 -1.74 -43.68 3.50
C GLU A 42 -1.56 -43.12 2.09
N ASP A 43 -2.65 -42.59 1.52
CA ASP A 43 -2.62 -42.07 0.15
C ASP A 43 -1.81 -40.77 0.10
N PRO A 44 -0.51 -40.77 -0.37
CA PRO A 44 0.36 -39.59 -0.28
C PRO A 44 -0.17 -38.40 -1.10
N MET A 45 -1.06 -38.65 -2.06
CA MET A 45 -1.72 -37.64 -2.86
C MET A 45 -2.62 -36.73 -2.01
N MET A 46 -3.17 -37.24 -0.89
CA MET A 46 -4.04 -36.44 -0.01
C MET A 46 -3.29 -35.22 0.55
N PHE A 47 -2.04 -35.39 0.97
CA PHE A 47 -1.22 -34.28 1.49
C PHE A 47 -0.96 -33.21 0.41
N LEU A 48 -0.71 -33.63 -0.83
CA LEU A 48 -0.52 -32.72 -1.93
C LEU A 48 -1.80 -31.92 -2.25
N TYR A 49 -2.97 -32.57 -2.25
CA TYR A 49 -4.23 -31.87 -2.49
C TYR A 49 -4.57 -30.90 -1.38
N VAL A 50 -4.41 -31.29 -0.12
CA VAL A 50 -4.78 -30.43 1.02
C VAL A 50 -3.79 -29.28 1.17
N PHE A 51 -2.52 -29.56 1.35
CA PHE A 51 -1.53 -28.53 1.62
C PHE A 51 -1.10 -27.78 0.34
N GLY A 52 -0.90 -28.49 -0.76
CA GLY A 52 -0.55 -27.89 -2.04
C GLY A 52 -1.70 -27.06 -2.61
N GLY A 53 -2.93 -27.56 -2.54
CA GLY A 53 -4.13 -26.84 -3.00
C GLY A 53 -4.37 -25.57 -2.19
N MET A 54 -4.42 -25.69 -0.86
CA MET A 54 -4.60 -24.53 0.02
C MET A 54 -3.44 -23.52 -0.10
N GLY A 55 -2.20 -24.02 -0.13
CA GLY A 55 -1.01 -23.19 -0.31
C GLY A 55 -1.01 -22.44 -1.63
N SER A 56 -1.47 -23.07 -2.72
CA SER A 56 -1.58 -22.44 -4.04
C SER A 56 -2.58 -21.28 -4.04
N ILE A 57 -3.71 -21.42 -3.35
CA ILE A 57 -4.71 -20.34 -3.23
C ILE A 57 -4.10 -19.14 -2.50
N PHE A 58 -3.46 -19.35 -1.34
CA PHE A 58 -2.82 -18.28 -0.59
C PHE A 58 -1.70 -17.62 -1.38
N LEU A 59 -0.91 -18.41 -2.12
CA LEU A 59 0.17 -17.91 -2.95
C LEU A 59 -0.35 -17.01 -4.08
N LEU A 60 -1.37 -17.45 -4.81
CA LEU A 60 -1.98 -16.68 -5.90
C LEU A 60 -2.62 -15.38 -5.39
N VAL A 61 -3.38 -15.45 -4.30
CA VAL A 61 -3.97 -14.26 -3.67
C VAL A 61 -2.88 -13.30 -3.20
N GLY A 62 -1.87 -13.82 -2.51
CA GLY A 62 -0.74 -13.03 -2.00
C GLY A 62 0.04 -12.33 -3.11
N LEU A 63 0.40 -13.06 -4.17
CA LEU A 63 1.10 -12.50 -5.33
C LEU A 63 0.25 -11.48 -6.09
N GLY A 64 -1.06 -11.71 -6.22
CA GLY A 64 -1.99 -10.77 -6.84
C GLY A 64 -2.04 -9.44 -6.08
N LEU A 65 -2.16 -9.49 -4.74
CA LEU A 65 -2.18 -8.30 -3.88
C LEU A 65 -0.85 -7.55 -3.92
N LEU A 66 0.28 -8.27 -3.86
CA LEU A 66 1.62 -7.67 -4.00
C LEU A 66 1.81 -7.02 -5.37
N GLY A 67 1.44 -7.71 -6.44
CA GLY A 67 1.54 -7.20 -7.80
C GLY A 67 0.76 -5.91 -8.00
N ALA A 68 -0.46 -5.84 -7.46
CA ALA A 68 -1.29 -4.64 -7.49
C ALA A 68 -0.64 -3.46 -6.75
N ASP A 69 -0.04 -3.70 -5.57
CA ASP A 69 0.63 -2.65 -4.79
C ASP A 69 1.92 -2.17 -5.46
N VAL A 70 2.73 -3.09 -6.00
CA VAL A 70 3.96 -2.75 -6.76
C VAL A 70 3.61 -1.96 -8.02
N HIS A 71 2.57 -2.37 -8.76
CA HIS A 71 2.10 -1.64 -9.93
C HIS A 71 1.68 -0.21 -9.56
N ARG A 72 0.85 -0.05 -8.51
CA ARG A 72 0.41 1.25 -8.01
C ARG A 72 1.60 2.16 -7.64
N ARG A 73 2.62 1.61 -6.97
CA ARG A 73 3.85 2.36 -6.64
C ARG A 73 4.63 2.77 -7.88
N GLY A 74 4.68 1.89 -8.89
CA GLY A 74 5.28 2.20 -10.19
C GLY A 74 4.60 3.38 -10.88
N VAL A 75 3.26 3.41 -10.84
CA VAL A 75 2.45 4.52 -11.36
C VAL A 75 2.73 5.81 -10.59
N MET A 76 2.71 5.77 -9.25
CA MET A 76 3.03 6.94 -8.42
C MET A 76 4.43 7.48 -8.66
N ARG A 77 5.44 6.59 -8.80
CA ARG A 77 6.81 7.00 -9.13
C ARG A 77 6.89 7.68 -10.49
N ARG A 78 6.15 7.18 -11.49
CA ARG A 78 6.09 7.81 -12.82
C ARG A 78 5.45 9.19 -12.73
N ALA A 79 4.32 9.34 -12.03
CA ALA A 79 3.65 10.61 -11.82
C ALA A 79 4.58 11.65 -11.16
N VAL A 80 5.33 11.23 -10.14
CA VAL A 80 6.32 12.11 -9.50
C VAL A 80 7.47 12.47 -10.44
N ASN A 81 7.95 11.53 -11.25
CA ASN A 81 9.07 11.74 -12.17
C ASN A 81 8.67 12.59 -13.39
N SER A 82 7.40 12.58 -13.81
CA SER A 82 6.90 13.46 -14.87
C SER A 82 6.94 14.93 -14.46
N GLY A 83 6.86 15.19 -13.15
CA GLY A 83 6.87 16.56 -12.62
C GLY A 83 5.54 17.28 -12.77
N ASP A 84 4.53 16.66 -13.35
CA ASP A 84 3.20 17.25 -13.48
C ASP A 84 2.47 17.19 -12.13
N TYR A 85 2.22 18.36 -11.56
CA TYR A 85 1.49 18.45 -10.31
C TYR A 85 0.45 19.58 -10.35
N VAL A 86 -0.57 19.43 -9.53
CA VAL A 86 -1.53 20.47 -9.22
C VAL A 86 -1.38 20.87 -7.77
N LEU A 87 -1.67 22.13 -7.45
CA LEU A 87 -1.72 22.59 -6.07
C LEU A 87 -3.13 22.35 -5.53
N ALA A 88 -3.25 21.44 -4.57
CA ALA A 88 -4.50 21.14 -3.90
C ALA A 88 -4.51 21.81 -2.52
N ARG A 89 -5.64 22.39 -2.12
CA ARG A 89 -5.80 23.02 -0.81
C ARG A 89 -6.07 21.96 0.25
N ILE A 90 -5.39 22.05 1.39
CA ILE A 90 -5.65 21.21 2.56
C ILE A 90 -7.03 21.57 3.11
N ALA A 91 -7.95 20.59 3.12
CA ALA A 91 -9.30 20.74 3.64
C ALA A 91 -9.38 20.34 5.11
N GLY A 92 -8.61 19.34 5.53
CA GLY A 92 -8.58 18.89 6.93
C GLY A 92 -7.78 17.63 7.15
N VAL A 93 -7.75 17.21 8.41
CA VAL A 93 -7.11 15.94 8.83
C VAL A 93 -8.20 15.01 9.33
N GLN A 94 -8.25 13.81 8.76
CA GLN A 94 -9.19 12.77 9.15
C GLN A 94 -8.49 11.66 9.92
N HIS A 95 -9.00 11.29 11.08
CA HIS A 95 -8.53 10.14 11.85
C HIS A 95 -9.22 8.87 11.36
N ARG A 96 -8.44 7.86 10.97
CA ARG A 96 -8.95 6.56 10.51
C ARG A 96 -9.12 5.60 11.69
N VAL A 97 -10.26 5.71 12.40
CA VAL A 97 -10.59 4.89 13.57
C VAL A 97 -10.66 3.39 13.28
N ASN A 98 -10.89 3.00 12.03
CA ASN A 98 -10.97 1.60 11.61
C ASN A 98 -9.59 0.93 11.45
N VAL A 99 -8.52 1.69 11.47
CA VAL A 99 -7.14 1.20 11.38
C VAL A 99 -6.46 1.47 12.72
N ASN A 100 -6.11 0.42 13.43
CA ASN A 100 -5.38 0.51 14.71
C ASN A 100 -4.03 -0.18 14.56
N THR A 101 -2.95 0.56 14.73
CA THR A 101 -1.59 0.03 14.73
C THR A 101 -0.96 0.38 16.08
N ASN A 102 -0.76 -0.62 16.93
CA ASN A 102 -0.18 -0.46 18.29
C ASN A 102 -0.91 0.61 19.16
N GLY A 103 -2.25 0.65 19.09
CA GLY A 103 -3.04 1.61 19.87
C GLY A 103 -3.09 3.03 19.28
N THR A 104 -2.49 3.26 18.12
CA THR A 104 -2.48 4.55 17.45
C THR A 104 -3.34 4.49 16.18
N HIS A 105 -4.29 5.43 16.04
CA HIS A 105 -5.08 5.60 14.83
C HIS A 105 -4.34 6.51 13.86
N PRO A 106 -4.04 6.06 12.62
CA PRO A 106 -3.39 6.91 11.64
C PRO A 106 -4.31 8.04 11.17
N CYS A 107 -3.69 9.16 10.82
CA CYS A 107 -4.35 10.29 10.20
C CYS A 107 -4.10 10.29 8.69
N VAL A 108 -5.04 10.83 7.94
CA VAL A 108 -4.88 11.17 6.52
C VAL A 108 -5.25 12.64 6.33
N VAL A 109 -4.51 13.32 5.48
CA VAL A 109 -4.79 14.70 5.10
C VAL A 109 -5.67 14.67 3.87
N GLU A 110 -6.82 15.33 3.95
CA GLU A 110 -7.74 15.51 2.84
C GLU A 110 -7.39 16.81 2.12
N CYS A 111 -7.25 16.74 0.79
CA CYS A 111 -6.88 17.86 -0.06
C CYS A 111 -7.88 17.99 -1.18
N HIS A 112 -8.33 19.21 -1.44
CA HIS A 112 -9.30 19.55 -2.46
C HIS A 112 -8.62 20.34 -3.59
N TYR A 113 -8.90 19.93 -4.82
CA TYR A 113 -8.48 20.64 -6.02
C TYR A 113 -9.70 20.91 -6.90
N HIS A 114 -9.93 22.16 -7.22
CA HIS A 114 -10.95 22.57 -8.15
C HIS A 114 -10.32 22.66 -9.55
N ASN A 115 -10.74 21.80 -10.46
CA ASN A 115 -10.27 21.83 -11.84
C ASN A 115 -10.92 23.01 -12.57
N PRO A 116 -10.16 24.02 -13.01
CA PRO A 116 -10.72 25.20 -13.67
C PRO A 116 -11.32 24.88 -15.07
N ASP A 117 -10.84 23.82 -15.71
CA ASP A 117 -11.28 23.46 -17.08
C ASP A 117 -12.62 22.71 -17.09
N THR A 118 -12.84 21.82 -16.11
CA THR A 118 -14.06 20.99 -16.04
C THR A 118 -15.06 21.47 -14.99
N GLY A 119 -14.65 22.36 -14.07
CA GLY A 119 -15.46 22.79 -12.93
C GLY A 119 -15.62 21.70 -11.83
N GLU A 120 -14.96 20.56 -11.96
CA GLU A 120 -15.06 19.45 -11.02
C GLU A 120 -14.15 19.66 -9.81
N MET A 121 -14.62 19.19 -8.65
CA MET A 121 -13.83 19.16 -7.43
C MET A 121 -13.24 17.76 -7.24
N HIS A 122 -11.91 17.68 -7.26
CA HIS A 122 -11.17 16.44 -7.00
C HIS A 122 -10.73 16.42 -5.54
N VAL A 123 -10.99 15.30 -4.85
CA VAL A 123 -10.61 15.08 -3.46
C VAL A 123 -9.49 14.04 -3.42
N PHE A 124 -8.38 14.41 -2.82
CA PHE A 124 -7.20 13.56 -2.69
C PHE A 124 -6.91 13.29 -1.22
N PHE A 125 -6.37 12.11 -0.93
CA PHE A 125 -5.96 11.72 0.41
C PHE A 125 -4.46 11.44 0.45
N SER A 126 -3.80 11.92 1.50
CA SER A 126 -2.39 11.62 1.74
C SER A 126 -2.18 10.15 2.12
N ARG A 127 -0.91 9.74 2.24
CA ARG A 127 -0.56 8.50 2.94
C ARG A 127 -0.94 8.54 4.41
N TYR A 128 -0.98 7.40 5.06
CA TYR A 128 -1.17 7.33 6.51
C TYR A 128 -0.01 8.00 7.26
N LEU A 129 -0.37 8.88 8.19
CA LEU A 129 0.52 9.55 9.11
C LEU A 129 0.19 9.04 10.53
N TYR A 130 1.21 8.60 11.26
CA TYR A 130 1.05 8.08 12.62
C TYR A 130 1.27 9.17 13.69
N PHE A 131 1.03 10.40 13.32
CA PHE A 131 1.03 11.59 14.17
C PHE A 131 0.00 12.57 13.62
N ASP A 132 -0.48 13.48 14.45
CA ASP A 132 -1.40 14.53 14.02
C ASP A 132 -0.60 15.68 13.40
N PRO A 133 -0.76 15.97 12.11
CA PRO A 133 -0.05 17.05 11.43
C PRO A 133 -0.80 18.40 11.47
N SER A 134 -1.96 18.52 12.13
CA SER A 134 -2.89 19.66 12.01
C SER A 134 -2.20 21.01 12.25
N ASP A 135 -1.31 21.09 13.24
CA ASP A 135 -0.60 22.32 13.63
C ASP A 135 0.78 22.46 12.97
N MET A 136 1.17 21.51 12.09
CA MET A 136 2.52 21.43 11.55
C MET A 136 2.62 21.91 10.10
N PHE A 137 1.52 22.23 9.45
CA PHE A 137 1.56 22.62 8.04
C PHE A 137 2.26 23.97 7.83
N THR A 138 3.26 23.97 6.96
CA THR A 138 3.98 25.19 6.54
C THR A 138 3.26 25.94 5.41
N SER A 139 2.33 25.27 4.72
CA SER A 139 1.51 25.82 3.64
C SER A 139 0.12 25.23 3.68
N GLN A 140 -0.88 25.98 3.21
CA GLN A 140 -2.24 25.49 3.01
C GLN A 140 -2.44 24.74 1.69
N GLU A 141 -1.46 24.80 0.81
CA GLU A 141 -1.47 24.14 -0.49
C GLU A 141 -0.40 23.06 -0.53
N VAL A 142 -0.75 21.89 -1.07
CA VAL A 142 0.11 20.73 -1.19
C VAL A 142 0.22 20.31 -2.66
N PRO A 143 1.43 19.99 -3.17
CA PRO A 143 1.56 19.46 -4.51
C PRO A 143 1.00 18.04 -4.59
N VAL A 144 0.12 17.82 -5.55
CA VAL A 144 -0.47 16.53 -5.88
C VAL A 144 -0.01 16.15 -7.29
N TYR A 145 0.77 15.09 -7.39
CA TYR A 145 1.25 14.57 -8.66
C TYR A 145 0.21 13.66 -9.28
N LEU A 146 -0.15 13.93 -10.54
CA LEU A 146 -1.14 13.18 -11.30
C LEU A 146 -0.45 12.33 -12.35
N ASP A 147 -0.94 11.12 -12.58
CA ASP A 147 -0.52 10.32 -13.72
C ASP A 147 -1.41 10.68 -14.93
N ARG A 148 -0.82 11.22 -16.00
CA ARG A 148 -1.53 11.55 -17.25
C ARG A 148 -2.27 10.37 -17.86
N MET A 149 -1.81 9.15 -17.61
CA MET A 149 -2.43 7.93 -18.14
C MET A 149 -3.52 7.36 -17.23
N ASN A 150 -3.54 7.76 -15.96
CA ASN A 150 -4.49 7.27 -14.96
C ASN A 150 -4.81 8.33 -13.92
N GLU A 151 -5.75 9.19 -14.21
CA GLU A 151 -6.21 10.29 -13.33
C GLU A 151 -6.71 9.82 -11.96
N LYS A 152 -7.05 8.51 -11.83
CA LYS A 152 -7.47 7.92 -10.56
C LYS A 152 -6.31 7.69 -9.58
N THR A 153 -5.06 7.77 -10.07
CA THR A 153 -3.88 7.55 -9.23
C THR A 153 -3.13 8.85 -9.05
N ALA A 154 -3.28 9.44 -7.87
CA ALA A 154 -2.61 10.65 -7.47
C ALA A 154 -1.65 10.39 -6.30
N PHE A 155 -0.56 11.12 -6.24
CA PHE A 155 0.36 11.13 -5.11
C PHE A 155 0.37 12.51 -4.44
N VAL A 156 -0.14 12.58 -3.21
CA VAL A 156 -0.09 13.79 -2.39
C VAL A 156 1.28 13.86 -1.70
N ASP A 157 2.08 14.84 -2.07
CA ASP A 157 3.42 15.06 -1.48
C ASP A 157 3.33 15.85 -0.18
N ILE A 158 2.77 15.20 0.84
CA ILE A 158 2.60 15.82 2.16
C ILE A 158 3.94 16.20 2.80
N ASP A 159 5.02 15.51 2.43
CA ASP A 159 6.36 15.79 2.97
C ASP A 159 6.91 17.16 2.49
N ALA A 160 6.35 17.72 1.43
CA ALA A 160 6.70 19.07 0.94
C ALA A 160 6.16 20.18 1.85
N VAL A 161 5.09 19.94 2.60
CA VAL A 161 4.42 20.92 3.45
C VAL A 161 4.57 20.64 4.94
N LEU A 162 5.23 19.54 5.31
CA LEU A 162 5.55 19.23 6.69
C LEU A 162 6.97 19.74 7.04
N PRO A 163 7.19 20.25 8.25
CA PRO A 163 8.50 20.66 8.71
C PRO A 163 9.45 19.46 8.78
N LYS A 164 10.72 19.72 8.48
CA LYS A 164 11.76 18.71 8.58
C LYS A 164 12.06 18.45 10.07
N VAL A 165 11.63 17.33 10.59
CA VAL A 165 11.91 16.96 11.99
C VAL A 165 13.35 16.46 12.10
N VAL A 166 14.18 17.18 12.86
CA VAL A 166 15.54 16.78 13.22
C VAL A 166 15.53 16.31 14.66
N LEU A 167 15.77 15.03 14.88
CA LEU A 167 15.90 14.47 16.22
C LEU A 167 17.32 14.70 16.74
N HIS A 168 17.47 15.58 17.72
CA HIS A 168 18.70 15.72 18.48
C HIS A 168 18.68 14.70 19.63
N ARG A 169 19.62 13.75 19.63
CA ARG A 169 19.84 12.78 20.74
C ARG A 169 21.00 13.27 21.58
#